data_4a7eeec9e03e534edcb9a7daf99d4ca3
#
_entry.id   4a7eeec9e03e534edcb9a7daf99d4ca3
#
_cell.length_a   1.000
_cell.length_b   1.000
_cell.length_c   1.000
_cell.angle_alpha   90.00
_cell.angle_beta   90.00
_cell.angle_gamma   90.00
#
_symmetry.space_group_name_H-M   'P 1'
#
loop_
_entity.id
_entity.type
_entity.pdbx_description
1 polymer ?
#
loop_
_entity_poly.entity_id
_entity_poly.type
_entity_poly.pdbx_seq_one_letter_code
_entity_poly.pdbx_strand_id
1 'polypeptide(L)'
;MRKLLILILSIFAAMTTMADERSQSVLRSVAEYVRVLGDYDAEFEVKAGVYNATGRYGVAGDSYHIKLDQAEVYSDGKVRYEVDHERKEVNIDVMDLSNRNILDNPTRCFDFVGADYASMVYEEAGGEITLLLRANDASIEGDIYLTVAKNTGRPIKIVYALYEDRIEVDITSLTKRKTAIAKYEASRYKGYEIVDFR
;
A
#
# COMPACT_ATOMS: atom_id res chain seq x y z
N MET A 1 -9.08 43.44 -21.87
CA MET A 1 -9.74 42.42 -21.03
C MET A 1 -9.53 40.99 -21.57
N ARG A 2 -9.80 40.71 -22.86
CA ARG A 2 -9.67 39.35 -23.45
C ARG A 2 -8.26 38.75 -23.40
N LYS A 3 -7.19 39.57 -23.56
CA LYS A 3 -5.78 39.12 -23.48
C LYS A 3 -5.33 38.83 -22.04
N LEU A 4 -5.88 39.51 -21.05
CA LEU A 4 -5.59 39.29 -19.63
C LEU A 4 -6.23 37.99 -19.15
N LEU A 5 -7.45 37.66 -19.63
CA LEU A 5 -8.16 36.41 -19.31
C LEU A 5 -7.43 35.17 -19.84
N ILE A 6 -6.82 35.27 -21.04
CA ILE A 6 -6.05 34.17 -21.64
C ILE A 6 -4.75 33.94 -20.87
N LEU A 7 -4.10 34.98 -20.36
CA LEU A 7 -2.89 34.87 -19.56
C LEU A 7 -3.16 34.20 -18.20
N ILE A 8 -4.28 34.52 -17.55
CA ILE A 8 -4.67 33.91 -16.27
C ILE A 8 -5.01 32.44 -16.49
N LEU A 9 -5.69 32.10 -17.58
CA LEU A 9 -6.04 30.69 -17.89
C LEU A 9 -4.81 29.84 -18.19
N SER A 10 -3.79 30.41 -18.86
CA SER A 10 -2.54 29.68 -19.16
C SER A 10 -1.67 29.47 -17.92
N ILE A 11 -1.70 30.38 -16.94
CA ILE A 11 -1.01 30.21 -15.67
C ILE A 11 -1.66 29.12 -14.81
N PHE A 12 -3.00 29.01 -14.82
CA PHE A 12 -3.72 27.97 -14.10
C PHE A 12 -3.49 26.56 -14.69
N ALA A 13 -3.43 26.44 -16.02
CA ALA A 13 -3.11 25.18 -16.70
C ALA A 13 -1.67 24.74 -16.43
N ALA A 14 -0.71 25.67 -16.34
CA ALA A 14 0.68 25.37 -16.02
C ALA A 14 0.86 24.90 -14.57
N MET A 15 0.06 25.40 -13.62
CA MET A 15 0.11 24.95 -12.22
C MET A 15 -0.40 23.52 -12.03
N THR A 16 -1.42 23.10 -12.78
CA THR A 16 -1.94 21.72 -12.69
C THR A 16 -0.96 20.71 -13.29
N THR A 17 -0.29 21.03 -14.39
CA THR A 17 0.72 20.14 -15.00
C THR A 17 1.96 20.00 -14.12
N MET A 18 2.42 21.08 -13.49
CA MET A 18 3.58 21.02 -12.57
C MET A 18 3.28 20.23 -11.28
N ALA A 19 2.05 20.32 -10.77
CA ALA A 19 1.64 19.53 -9.60
C ALA A 19 1.59 18.04 -9.91
N ASP A 20 1.10 17.65 -11.10
CA ASP A 20 1.06 16.26 -11.56
C ASP A 20 2.48 15.70 -11.78
N GLU A 21 3.37 16.41 -12.43
CA GLU A 21 4.77 16.02 -12.62
C GLU A 21 5.50 15.83 -11.28
N ARG A 22 5.20 16.66 -10.28
CA ARG A 22 5.80 16.56 -8.95
C ARG A 22 5.33 15.32 -8.22
N SER A 23 4.04 15.03 -8.22
CA SER A 23 3.48 13.82 -7.58
C SER A 23 4.04 12.56 -8.24
N GLN A 24 4.12 12.53 -9.56
CA GLN A 24 4.73 11.43 -10.32
C GLN A 24 6.24 11.27 -10.00
N SER A 25 6.97 12.37 -9.78
CA SER A 25 8.37 12.31 -9.35
C SER A 25 8.51 11.68 -7.97
N VAL A 26 7.61 12.01 -7.03
CA VAL A 26 7.60 11.42 -5.70
C VAL A 26 7.26 9.94 -5.77
N LEU A 27 6.26 9.53 -6.57
CA LEU A 27 5.94 8.11 -6.75
C LEU A 27 7.12 7.32 -7.33
N ARG A 28 7.84 7.88 -8.30
CA ARG A 28 9.07 7.26 -8.82
C ARG A 28 10.14 7.10 -7.73
N SER A 29 10.28 8.07 -6.81
CA SER A 29 11.24 7.95 -5.71
C SER A 29 10.84 6.86 -4.71
N VAL A 30 9.53 6.65 -4.48
CA VAL A 30 9.02 5.53 -3.68
C VAL A 30 9.34 4.19 -4.35
N ALA A 31 8.99 4.06 -5.63
CA ALA A 31 9.27 2.85 -6.41
C ALA A 31 10.77 2.51 -6.43
N GLU A 32 11.63 3.52 -6.60
CA GLU A 32 13.08 3.35 -6.57
C GLU A 32 13.57 2.92 -5.17
N TYR A 33 13.05 3.53 -4.09
CA TYR A 33 13.39 3.15 -2.73
C TYR A 33 13.09 1.67 -2.48
N VAL A 34 11.87 1.21 -2.83
CA VAL A 34 11.45 -0.19 -2.68
C VAL A 34 12.25 -1.11 -3.59
N ARG A 35 12.52 -0.72 -4.84
CA ARG A 35 13.32 -1.48 -5.79
C ARG A 35 14.76 -1.72 -5.27
N VAL A 36 15.37 -0.73 -4.63
CA VAL A 36 16.72 -0.85 -4.05
C VAL A 36 16.75 -1.79 -2.84
N LEU A 37 15.66 -1.84 -2.07
CA LEU A 37 15.52 -2.83 -0.99
C LEU A 37 15.50 -4.27 -1.56
N GLY A 38 14.82 -4.48 -2.72
CA GLY A 38 14.54 -5.80 -3.26
C GLY A 38 13.57 -6.56 -2.35
N ASP A 39 13.98 -7.71 -1.83
CA ASP A 39 13.22 -8.40 -0.78
C ASP A 39 13.33 -7.60 0.53
N TYR A 40 12.21 -7.39 1.22
CA TYR A 40 12.19 -6.54 2.41
C TYR A 40 11.23 -7.02 3.50
N ASP A 41 11.49 -6.56 4.70
CA ASP A 41 10.61 -6.68 5.87
C ASP A 41 10.12 -5.30 6.28
N ALA A 42 8.85 -5.22 6.70
CA ALA A 42 8.26 -4.03 7.27
C ALA A 42 7.61 -4.33 8.63
N GLU A 43 7.68 -3.36 9.52
CA GLU A 43 6.88 -3.28 10.74
C GLU A 43 5.95 -2.10 10.62
N PHE A 44 4.72 -2.24 11.12
CA PHE A 44 3.69 -1.22 10.99
C PHE A 44 2.70 -1.24 12.14
N GLU A 45 2.02 -0.11 12.32
CA GLU A 45 0.85 0.02 13.19
C GLU A 45 -0.39 0.28 12.33
N VAL A 46 -1.49 -0.40 12.62
CA VAL A 46 -2.79 -0.20 11.97
C VAL A 46 -3.75 0.44 12.95
N LYS A 47 -4.46 1.47 12.48
CA LYS A 47 -5.55 2.14 13.21
C LYS A 47 -6.78 2.20 12.33
N ALA A 48 -7.90 1.63 12.81
CA ALA A 48 -9.19 1.65 12.12
C ALA A 48 -10.31 1.81 13.15
N GLY A 49 -10.85 3.01 13.29
CA GLY A 49 -11.80 3.32 14.34
C GLY A 49 -11.22 3.07 15.74
N VAL A 50 -11.79 2.11 16.46
CA VAL A 50 -11.33 1.69 17.81
C VAL A 50 -10.25 0.60 17.76
N TYR A 51 -10.06 -0.03 16.60
CA TYR A 51 -9.05 -1.06 16.40
C TYR A 51 -7.66 -0.43 16.27
N ASN A 52 -6.70 -0.97 17.02
CA ASN A 52 -5.30 -0.60 16.93
C ASN A 52 -4.44 -1.85 17.15
N ALA A 53 -3.56 -2.16 16.21
CA ALA A 53 -2.69 -3.31 16.27
C ALA A 53 -1.33 -3.01 15.64
N THR A 54 -0.31 -3.76 16.08
CA THR A 54 1.00 -3.79 15.43
C THR A 54 1.13 -5.03 14.59
N GLY A 55 1.74 -4.88 13.42
CA GLY A 55 1.95 -5.97 12.50
C GLY A 55 3.32 -5.92 11.86
N ARG A 56 3.63 -6.99 11.15
CA ARG A 56 4.81 -7.07 10.29
C ARG A 56 4.49 -7.85 9.03
N TYR A 57 5.16 -7.50 7.96
CA TYR A 57 5.14 -8.32 6.75
C TYR A 57 6.53 -8.43 6.14
N GLY A 58 6.73 -9.52 5.40
CA GLY A 58 7.90 -9.70 4.54
C GLY A 58 7.44 -9.90 3.11
N VAL A 59 8.24 -9.39 2.18
CA VAL A 59 8.06 -9.56 0.73
C VAL A 59 9.33 -10.14 0.15
N ALA A 60 9.17 -11.13 -0.75
CA ALA A 60 10.25 -11.72 -1.52
C ALA A 60 9.73 -12.06 -2.93
N GLY A 61 10.08 -11.22 -3.92
CA GLY A 61 9.48 -11.26 -5.24
C GLY A 61 7.95 -11.10 -5.14
N ASP A 62 7.19 -12.07 -5.71
CA ASP A 62 5.72 -12.09 -5.66
C ASP A 62 5.17 -12.75 -4.39
N SER A 63 6.03 -13.29 -3.54
CA SER A 63 5.64 -13.98 -2.31
C SER A 63 5.63 -13.02 -1.12
N TYR A 64 4.71 -13.23 -0.18
CA TYR A 64 4.70 -12.48 1.07
C TYR A 64 4.18 -13.29 2.26
N HIS A 65 4.48 -12.77 3.44
CA HIS A 65 3.94 -13.23 4.71
C HIS A 65 3.60 -12.03 5.57
N ILE A 66 2.35 -11.93 6.01
CA ILE A 66 1.87 -10.92 6.96
C ILE A 66 1.59 -11.60 8.29
N LYS A 67 1.92 -10.92 9.37
CA LYS A 67 1.46 -11.26 10.71
C LYS A 67 0.88 -10.03 11.38
N LEU A 68 -0.40 -10.11 11.73
CA LEU A 68 -1.14 -9.01 12.34
C LEU A 68 -2.09 -9.60 13.37
N ASP A 69 -1.83 -9.30 14.66
CA ASP A 69 -2.64 -9.78 15.79
C ASP A 69 -2.83 -11.32 15.75
N GLN A 70 -4.05 -11.79 15.65
CA GLN A 70 -4.41 -13.22 15.58
C GLN A 70 -4.50 -13.76 14.15
N ALA A 71 -4.07 -12.97 13.14
CA ALA A 71 -4.08 -13.38 11.76
C ALA A 71 -2.67 -13.54 11.17
N GLU A 72 -2.50 -14.57 10.36
CA GLU A 72 -1.33 -14.71 9.49
C GLU A 72 -1.79 -14.88 8.04
N VAL A 73 -1.13 -14.20 7.11
CA VAL A 73 -1.44 -14.32 5.68
C VAL A 73 -0.18 -14.73 4.94
N TYR A 74 -0.28 -15.76 4.11
CA TYR A 74 0.79 -16.25 3.26
C TYR A 74 0.37 -16.17 1.81
N SER A 75 1.30 -15.83 0.93
CA SER A 75 1.11 -15.97 -0.52
C SER A 75 2.39 -16.36 -1.23
N ASP A 76 2.24 -17.13 -2.30
CA ASP A 76 3.30 -17.44 -3.26
C ASP A 76 3.17 -16.63 -4.57
N GLY A 77 2.32 -15.59 -4.57
CA GLY A 77 1.99 -14.78 -5.74
C GLY A 77 0.83 -15.32 -6.59
N LYS A 78 0.31 -16.51 -6.28
CA LYS A 78 -0.81 -17.14 -7.01
C LYS A 78 -1.98 -17.45 -6.08
N VAL A 79 -1.66 -18.00 -4.91
CA VAL A 79 -2.62 -18.42 -3.89
C VAL A 79 -2.35 -17.64 -2.62
N ARG A 80 -3.41 -17.20 -1.97
CA ARG A 80 -3.41 -16.53 -0.68
C ARG A 80 -4.03 -17.46 0.35
N TYR A 81 -3.34 -17.62 1.48
CA TYR A 81 -3.78 -18.39 2.63
C TYR A 81 -3.92 -17.43 3.81
N GLU A 82 -5.12 -17.21 4.28
CA GLU A 82 -5.41 -16.41 5.47
C GLU A 82 -5.75 -17.33 6.64
N VAL A 83 -4.95 -17.25 7.68
CA VAL A 83 -5.07 -18.06 8.89
C VAL A 83 -5.60 -17.19 10.01
N ASP A 84 -6.80 -17.49 10.49
CA ASP A 84 -7.40 -16.90 11.68
C ASP A 84 -7.17 -17.84 12.87
N HIS A 85 -6.32 -17.42 13.80
CA HIS A 85 -5.96 -18.23 14.96
C HIS A 85 -7.07 -18.25 16.02
N GLU A 86 -7.92 -17.24 16.07
CA GLU A 86 -9.05 -17.17 17.01
C GLU A 86 -10.16 -18.13 16.59
N ARG A 87 -10.54 -18.09 15.31
CA ARG A 87 -11.57 -18.98 14.74
C ARG A 87 -11.05 -20.37 14.44
N LYS A 88 -9.73 -20.54 14.37
CA LYS A 88 -9.07 -21.76 13.86
C LYS A 88 -9.54 -22.10 12.45
N GLU A 89 -9.45 -21.15 11.57
CA GLU A 89 -9.89 -21.23 10.19
C GLU A 89 -8.74 -20.86 9.24
N VAL A 90 -8.70 -21.48 8.07
CA VAL A 90 -7.81 -21.13 6.98
C VAL A 90 -8.63 -20.89 5.73
N ASN A 91 -8.65 -19.66 5.25
CA ASN A 91 -9.25 -19.28 3.98
C ASN A 91 -8.21 -19.36 2.87
N ILE A 92 -8.57 -20.00 1.75
CA ILE A 92 -7.69 -20.17 0.59
C ILE A 92 -8.33 -19.49 -0.61
N ASP A 93 -7.64 -18.51 -1.18
CA ASP A 93 -8.11 -17.71 -2.31
C ASP A 93 -7.08 -17.61 -3.44
N VAL A 94 -7.55 -17.24 -4.62
CA VAL A 94 -6.69 -16.78 -5.71
C VAL A 94 -6.21 -15.37 -5.41
N MET A 95 -4.94 -15.09 -5.69
CA MET A 95 -4.35 -13.78 -5.43
C MET A 95 -4.94 -12.71 -6.35
N ASP A 96 -5.48 -11.64 -5.77
CA ASP A 96 -5.86 -10.43 -6.51
C ASP A 96 -4.65 -9.54 -6.75
N LEU A 97 -4.14 -9.56 -7.97
CA LEU A 97 -2.98 -8.77 -8.38
C LEU A 97 -3.30 -7.29 -8.63
N SER A 98 -4.57 -6.89 -8.68
CA SER A 98 -4.99 -5.50 -8.83
C SER A 98 -5.01 -4.75 -7.49
N ASN A 99 -5.16 -5.46 -6.39
CA ASN A 99 -5.27 -4.89 -5.05
C ASN A 99 -3.97 -4.19 -4.61
N ARG A 100 -4.09 -2.96 -4.11
CA ARG A 100 -2.99 -2.12 -3.60
C ARG A 100 -3.05 -1.92 -2.08
N ASN A 101 -3.99 -2.58 -1.38
CA ASN A 101 -4.06 -2.52 0.06
C ASN A 101 -2.88 -3.30 0.68
N ILE A 102 -2.14 -2.67 1.57
CA ILE A 102 -0.96 -3.25 2.21
C ILE A 102 -1.28 -4.51 3.05
N LEU A 103 -2.51 -4.62 3.57
CA LEU A 103 -2.96 -5.76 4.35
C LEU A 103 -3.41 -6.95 3.49
N ASP A 104 -3.72 -6.71 2.23
CA ASP A 104 -4.17 -7.74 1.29
C ASP A 104 -3.07 -8.15 0.32
N ASN A 105 -2.35 -7.17 -0.23
CA ASN A 105 -1.27 -7.40 -1.19
C ASN A 105 -0.07 -6.48 -0.95
N PRO A 106 0.79 -6.76 0.03
CA PRO A 106 1.95 -5.92 0.33
C PRO A 106 2.99 -5.87 -0.79
N THR A 107 2.96 -6.79 -1.76
CA THR A 107 3.87 -6.75 -2.92
C THR A 107 3.58 -5.59 -3.86
N ARG A 108 2.34 -5.06 -3.84
CA ARG A 108 1.86 -4.01 -4.74
C ARG A 108 1.49 -2.71 -4.01
N CYS A 109 1.59 -2.65 -2.68
CA CYS A 109 1.11 -1.52 -1.89
C CYS A 109 1.85 -0.20 -2.12
N PHE A 110 3.00 -0.21 -2.81
CA PHE A 110 3.77 0.96 -3.20
C PHE A 110 3.85 1.15 -4.72
N ASP A 111 3.14 0.32 -5.50
CA ASP A 111 3.16 0.34 -6.96
C ASP A 111 2.03 1.24 -7.50
N PHE A 112 2.27 2.56 -7.46
CA PHE A 112 1.34 3.58 -7.95
C PHE A 112 1.89 4.35 -9.16
N VAL A 113 3.02 3.93 -9.70
CA VAL A 113 3.58 4.53 -10.92
C VAL A 113 2.84 3.98 -12.13
N GLY A 114 2.26 4.89 -12.94
CA GLY A 114 1.56 4.50 -14.15
C GLY A 114 0.18 5.14 -14.29
N ALA A 115 -0.67 4.52 -15.12
CA ALA A 115 -1.98 5.06 -15.49
C ALA A 115 -3.14 4.62 -14.58
N ASP A 116 -2.90 3.73 -13.61
CA ASP A 116 -3.97 3.17 -12.78
C ASP A 116 -4.51 4.16 -11.75
N TYR A 117 -3.65 5.10 -11.31
CA TYR A 117 -4.00 6.12 -10.31
C TYR A 117 -3.64 7.52 -10.78
N ALA A 118 -4.60 8.44 -10.67
CA ALA A 118 -4.32 9.87 -10.67
C ALA A 118 -3.66 10.24 -9.35
N SER A 119 -2.62 11.09 -9.38
CA SER A 119 -1.91 11.52 -8.19
C SER A 119 -1.75 13.03 -8.13
N MET A 120 -1.82 13.59 -6.93
CA MET A 120 -1.52 14.99 -6.66
C MET A 120 -0.84 15.15 -5.31
N VAL A 121 -0.07 16.22 -5.16
CA VAL A 121 0.47 16.62 -3.85
C VAL A 121 -0.68 17.16 -3.00
N TYR A 122 -0.96 16.51 -1.89
CA TYR A 122 -1.99 16.91 -0.93
C TYR A 122 -1.43 17.87 0.12
N GLU A 123 -0.27 17.52 0.70
CA GLU A 123 0.38 18.29 1.75
C GLU A 123 1.90 18.12 1.68
N GLU A 124 2.64 19.15 2.09
CA GLU A 124 4.08 19.10 2.22
C GLU A 124 4.49 19.89 3.48
N ALA A 125 5.00 19.18 4.50
CA ALA A 125 5.42 19.76 5.76
C ALA A 125 6.51 18.93 6.45
N GLY A 126 7.36 19.54 7.26
CA GLY A 126 8.26 18.84 8.17
C GLY A 126 9.27 17.86 7.53
N GLY A 127 9.56 18.00 6.23
CA GLY A 127 10.43 17.06 5.52
C GLY A 127 9.69 15.85 4.93
N GLU A 128 8.37 15.84 5.02
CA GLU A 128 7.47 14.85 4.47
C GLU A 128 6.63 15.43 3.33
N ILE A 129 6.14 14.57 2.47
CA ILE A 129 5.20 14.90 1.42
C ILE A 129 4.10 13.83 1.39
N THR A 130 2.85 14.28 1.41
CA THR A 130 1.68 13.40 1.31
C THR A 130 1.07 13.56 -0.07
N LEU A 131 0.90 12.45 -0.75
CA LEU A 131 0.20 12.37 -2.03
C LEU A 131 -1.23 11.90 -1.80
N LEU A 132 -2.17 12.48 -2.51
CA LEU A 132 -3.51 11.94 -2.72
C LEU A 132 -3.48 11.13 -4.01
N LEU A 133 -3.89 9.86 -3.90
CA LEU A 133 -4.00 8.91 -5.00
C LEU A 133 -5.46 8.51 -5.15
N ARG A 134 -5.97 8.60 -6.36
CA ARG A 134 -7.34 8.19 -6.72
C ARG A 134 -7.28 7.24 -7.90
N ALA A 135 -7.93 6.09 -7.79
CA ALA A 135 -8.02 5.14 -8.89
C ALA A 135 -8.71 5.77 -10.11
N ASN A 136 -8.19 5.51 -11.30
CA ASN A 136 -8.82 5.94 -12.55
C ASN A 136 -10.01 5.03 -12.91
N ASP A 137 -10.03 3.80 -12.38
CA ASP A 137 -11.17 2.90 -12.47
C ASP A 137 -12.23 3.30 -11.43
N ALA A 138 -13.40 3.74 -11.91
CA ALA A 138 -14.50 4.17 -11.05
C ALA A 138 -15.14 3.05 -10.22
N SER A 139 -14.81 1.78 -10.47
CA SER A 139 -15.24 0.65 -9.65
C SER A 139 -14.39 0.51 -8.37
N ILE A 140 -13.21 1.13 -8.33
CA ILE A 140 -12.35 1.17 -7.15
C ILE A 140 -12.68 2.44 -6.38
N GLU A 141 -13.35 2.26 -5.26
CA GLU A 141 -13.81 3.37 -4.43
C GLU A 141 -12.75 3.78 -3.41
N GLY A 142 -12.82 5.05 -3.00
CA GLY A 142 -11.98 5.62 -1.96
C GLY A 142 -10.71 6.31 -2.48
N ASP A 143 -10.12 7.04 -1.56
CA ASP A 143 -8.87 7.77 -1.77
C ASP A 143 -7.74 7.11 -0.96
N ILE A 144 -6.52 7.13 -1.50
CA ILE A 144 -5.32 6.69 -0.77
C ILE A 144 -4.44 7.90 -0.51
N TYR A 145 -4.02 8.09 0.73
CA TYR A 145 -3.03 9.10 1.09
C TYR A 145 -1.71 8.39 1.41
N LEU A 146 -0.68 8.68 0.63
CA LEU A 146 0.65 8.13 0.81
C LEU A 146 1.60 9.22 1.30
N THR A 147 2.08 9.11 2.53
CA THR A 147 3.10 10.00 3.10
C THR A 147 4.47 9.36 2.97
N VAL A 148 5.43 10.15 2.50
CA VAL A 148 6.81 9.71 2.26
C VAL A 148 7.81 10.73 2.79
N ALA A 149 9.01 10.26 3.15
CA ALA A 149 10.14 11.14 3.44
C ALA A 149 10.64 11.80 2.16
N LYS A 150 10.60 13.12 2.09
CA LYS A 150 10.86 13.94 0.91
C LYS A 150 12.25 13.71 0.30
N ASN A 151 13.24 13.47 1.14
CA ASN A 151 14.65 13.35 0.73
C ASN A 151 15.05 11.95 0.27
N THR A 152 14.27 10.92 0.61
CA THR A 152 14.61 9.51 0.34
C THR A 152 13.56 8.76 -0.45
N GLY A 153 12.33 9.25 -0.50
CA GLY A 153 11.17 8.51 -1.04
C GLY A 153 10.71 7.35 -0.13
N ARG A 154 11.25 7.23 1.11
CA ARG A 154 10.84 6.18 2.04
C ARG A 154 9.37 6.33 2.42
N PRO A 155 8.52 5.33 2.22
CA PRO A 155 7.15 5.32 2.73
C PRO A 155 7.13 5.44 4.25
N ILE A 156 6.22 6.27 4.77
CA ILE A 156 6.05 6.55 6.21
C ILE A 156 4.66 6.12 6.65
N LYS A 157 3.64 6.47 5.87
CA LYS A 157 2.24 6.22 6.21
C LYS A 157 1.42 5.98 4.95
N ILE A 158 0.44 5.08 5.04
CA ILE A 158 -0.63 4.93 4.05
C ILE A 158 -1.96 5.09 4.78
N VAL A 159 -2.88 5.83 4.19
CA VAL A 159 -4.25 5.93 4.68
C VAL A 159 -5.19 5.55 3.56
N TYR A 160 -6.03 4.57 3.81
CA TYR A 160 -7.14 4.18 2.94
C TYR A 160 -8.40 4.84 3.48
N ALA A 161 -8.97 5.76 2.71
CA ALA A 161 -10.18 6.49 3.06
C ALA A 161 -11.33 6.01 2.17
N LEU A 162 -12.27 5.24 2.72
CA LEU A 162 -13.39 4.63 2.03
C LEU A 162 -14.68 5.11 2.71
N TYR A 163 -15.45 6.01 2.09
CA TYR A 163 -16.65 6.61 2.69
C TYR A 163 -16.38 7.19 4.11
N GLU A 164 -17.00 6.59 5.12
CA GLU A 164 -16.81 6.97 6.54
C GLU A 164 -15.67 6.18 7.22
N ASP A 165 -15.20 5.12 6.59
CA ASP A 165 -14.13 4.28 7.10
C ASP A 165 -12.75 4.84 6.75
N ARG A 166 -11.86 4.79 7.71
CA ARG A 166 -10.48 5.22 7.56
C ARG A 166 -9.55 4.20 8.21
N ILE A 167 -8.67 3.63 7.39
CA ILE A 167 -7.62 2.72 7.86
C ILE A 167 -6.29 3.44 7.70
N GLU A 168 -5.61 3.69 8.79
CA GLU A 168 -4.27 4.28 8.82
C GLU A 168 -3.23 3.20 9.11
N VAL A 169 -2.18 3.16 8.30
CA VAL A 169 -1.04 2.26 8.46
C VAL A 169 0.23 3.08 8.57
N ASP A 170 0.77 3.20 9.77
CA ASP A 170 2.03 3.85 10.06
C ASP A 170 3.18 2.84 9.86
N ILE A 171 4.11 3.10 8.93
CA ILE A 171 5.24 2.22 8.62
C ILE A 171 6.41 2.61 9.53
N THR A 172 6.60 1.83 10.58
CA THR A 172 7.61 2.10 11.62
C THR A 172 9.01 1.64 11.22
N SER A 173 9.09 0.57 10.43
CA SER A 173 10.34 0.03 9.90
C SER A 173 10.17 -0.48 8.48
N LEU A 174 11.19 -0.30 7.64
CA LEU A 174 11.26 -0.86 6.28
C LEU A 174 12.72 -1.17 5.98
N THR A 175 13.07 -2.46 5.94
CA THR A 175 14.46 -2.92 5.88
C THR A 175 14.65 -4.05 4.89
N LYS A 176 15.84 -4.16 4.31
CA LYS A 176 16.19 -5.26 3.41
C LYS A 176 16.10 -6.60 4.13
N ARG A 177 15.37 -7.54 3.52
CA ARG A 177 15.22 -8.89 4.03
C ARG A 177 16.51 -9.70 3.88
N LYS A 178 16.80 -10.51 4.89
CA LYS A 178 18.00 -11.37 4.93
C LYS A 178 17.70 -12.87 5.01
N THR A 179 16.44 -13.23 5.20
CA THR A 179 16.00 -14.63 5.42
C THR A 179 14.96 -15.03 4.36
N ALA A 180 14.80 -16.30 4.12
CA ALA A 180 13.72 -16.79 3.24
C ALA A 180 12.33 -16.38 3.77
N ILE A 181 11.38 -16.18 2.85
CA ILE A 181 10.00 -15.87 3.21
C ILE A 181 9.33 -17.11 3.82
N ALA A 182 8.52 -16.91 4.87
CA ALA A 182 7.71 -17.97 5.44
C ALA A 182 6.62 -18.39 4.42
N LYS A 183 6.40 -19.69 4.33
CA LYS A 183 5.37 -20.28 3.44
C LYS A 183 4.28 -20.94 4.28
N TYR A 184 3.08 -21.01 3.70
CA TYR A 184 2.01 -21.80 4.28
C TYR A 184 2.38 -23.30 4.32
N GLU A 185 2.20 -23.90 5.46
CA GLU A 185 2.39 -25.34 5.68
C GLU A 185 1.16 -25.92 6.39
N ALA A 186 0.32 -26.66 5.70
CA ALA A 186 -0.93 -27.22 6.24
C ALA A 186 -0.72 -28.05 7.51
N SER A 187 0.46 -28.66 7.66
CA SER A 187 0.80 -29.45 8.86
C SER A 187 0.83 -28.65 10.16
N ARG A 188 1.05 -27.32 10.07
CA ARG A 188 1.05 -26.41 11.24
C ARG A 188 -0.36 -26.09 11.75
N TYR A 189 -1.37 -26.27 10.92
CA TYR A 189 -2.76 -25.88 11.17
C TYR A 189 -3.69 -27.09 11.29
N LYS A 190 -3.19 -28.16 11.87
CA LYS A 190 -4.01 -29.36 12.16
C LYS A 190 -5.15 -28.99 13.10
N GLY A 191 -6.39 -29.32 12.71
CA GLY A 191 -7.59 -28.99 13.47
C GLY A 191 -8.18 -27.61 13.20
N TYR A 192 -7.65 -26.90 12.21
CA TYR A 192 -8.30 -25.71 11.63
C TYR A 192 -9.29 -26.14 10.55
N GLU A 193 -10.39 -25.41 10.44
CA GLU A 193 -11.31 -25.53 9.32
C GLU A 193 -10.63 -24.94 8.07
N ILE A 194 -10.79 -25.61 6.93
CA ILE A 194 -10.24 -25.16 5.65
C ILE A 194 -11.40 -24.76 4.76
N VAL A 195 -11.44 -23.48 4.38
CA VAL A 195 -12.43 -22.93 3.43
C VAL A 195 -11.68 -22.54 2.14
N ASP A 196 -11.96 -23.27 1.06
CA ASP A 196 -11.29 -23.07 -0.24
C ASP A 196 -12.25 -22.39 -1.21
N PHE A 197 -11.93 -21.14 -1.62
CA PHE A 197 -12.70 -20.29 -2.53
C PHE A 197 -12.17 -20.29 -3.97
N ARG A 198 -11.17 -21.11 -4.30
CA ARG A 198 -10.55 -21.13 -5.61
C ARG A 198 -11.42 -21.80 -6.67
#